data_ebffb0d8ac7025776d7aaf1c45cb95de
#
_entry.id   ebffb0d8ac7025776d7aaf1c45cb95de
#
_cell.length_a   1.000
_cell.length_b   1.000
_cell.length_c   1.000
_cell.angle_alpha   90.00
_cell.angle_beta   90.00
_cell.angle_gamma   90.00
#
_symmetry.space_group_name_H-M   'P 1'
#
loop_
_entity.id
_entity.type
_entity.pdbx_description
1 polymer ?
#
loop_
_entity_poly.entity_id
_entity_poly.type
_entity_poly.pdbx_seq_one_letter_code
_entity_poly.pdbx_strand_id
1 'polypeptide(L)'
;MNYCTPEQAGISSRNVLRFYQELENWHLSTHGVILSRGQSIFSECYYAPFHKDFLHRAYSSTKSFVSVAIGFCQQDGFLSLDDPLSKFFPEYPGSSVHTSTIRQMLQMRTTLEHPHSWFTSGTKDRVAWYFENAVQKTPGTLFTYDSTGSFILCAVVEKVTGKPFLEYLREKFLDDIGFSRDAYCLRCPGGHSWGDSGLLCTTQDLWRFARFVLNGGTWEGKRYLEEGYLTEATNPEVPTNPYGFEDLNHNHGYGYQFWGNACGCFTTLGMGGQLTLCDPAHDFVFAINSDNQGNPHGAMQIFLALHRHILANLGDPLPEDPEAKAELDAYLSGQKLFCLPKGPVSSMAEKIRGRTFVCQENPMGLQWFRLAFAGDEGSLTYENQQGEKVLPFGLGRNVFAKFPQEGYSDTVGTVPVPGHRYDAAISADWPSENTLRLRVQIVDKYFGNLSILIGFSDEYTATVRMEKTAEHFLDEYKGVAMASAR
;
A
#
# COMPACT_ATOMS: atom_id res chain seq x y z
N MET A 1 17.57 -14.48 -11.05
CA MET A 1 17.75 -14.02 -9.65
C MET A 1 18.74 -14.94 -8.97
N ASN A 2 19.68 -14.40 -8.23
CA ASN A 2 20.62 -15.16 -7.43
C ASN A 2 20.17 -15.16 -5.97
N TYR A 3 20.46 -16.23 -5.24
CA TYR A 3 20.19 -16.34 -3.81
C TYR A 3 21.50 -16.63 -3.07
N CYS A 4 21.60 -16.12 -1.86
CA CYS A 4 22.70 -16.40 -0.95
C CYS A 4 22.18 -16.53 0.49
N THR A 5 23.04 -16.95 1.41
CA THR A 5 22.71 -16.90 2.84
C THR A 5 22.79 -15.47 3.37
N PRO A 6 22.10 -15.13 4.47
CA PRO A 6 22.31 -13.86 5.15
C PRO A 6 23.79 -13.61 5.50
N GLU A 7 24.50 -14.66 5.95
CA GLU A 7 25.92 -14.59 6.29
C GLU A 7 26.78 -14.18 5.10
N GLN A 8 26.54 -14.75 3.91
CA GLN A 8 27.20 -14.32 2.66
C GLN A 8 26.88 -12.88 2.29
N ALA A 9 25.68 -12.42 2.60
CA ALA A 9 25.29 -11.02 2.40
C ALA A 9 25.85 -10.07 3.46
N GLY A 10 26.58 -10.58 4.48
CA GLY A 10 27.21 -9.78 5.53
C GLY A 10 26.28 -9.44 6.69
N ILE A 11 25.27 -10.26 6.95
CA ILE A 11 24.36 -10.12 8.10
C ILE A 11 24.06 -11.50 8.69
N SER A 12 23.90 -11.60 10.02
CA SER A 12 23.56 -12.88 10.61
C SER A 12 22.09 -13.26 10.37
N SER A 13 21.83 -14.56 10.14
CA SER A 13 20.47 -15.13 10.08
C SER A 13 19.64 -14.78 11.32
N ARG A 14 20.28 -14.64 12.51
CA ARG A 14 19.60 -14.23 13.76
C ARG A 14 19.08 -12.78 13.69
N ASN A 15 19.80 -11.87 13.06
CA ASN A 15 19.33 -10.50 12.87
C ASN A 15 18.15 -10.44 11.89
N VAL A 16 18.20 -11.20 10.80
CA VAL A 16 17.09 -11.33 9.86
C VAL A 16 15.85 -11.90 10.56
N LEU A 17 16.03 -12.94 11.39
CA LEU A 17 14.94 -13.50 12.20
C LEU A 17 14.31 -12.47 13.13
N ARG A 18 15.13 -11.68 13.84
CA ARG A 18 14.65 -10.61 14.74
C ARG A 18 13.87 -9.53 14.00
N PHE A 19 14.27 -9.21 12.78
CA PHE A 19 13.51 -8.28 11.93
C PHE A 19 12.07 -8.77 11.72
N TYR A 20 11.90 -10.02 11.28
CA TYR A 20 10.57 -10.58 11.06
C TYR A 20 9.76 -10.70 12.36
N GLN A 21 10.40 -11.13 13.44
CA GLN A 21 9.76 -11.21 14.76
C GLN A 21 9.30 -9.83 15.26
N GLU A 22 10.04 -8.77 14.98
CA GLU A 22 9.62 -7.41 15.37
C GLU A 22 8.42 -6.93 14.58
N LEU A 23 8.32 -7.23 13.27
CA LEU A 23 7.12 -6.95 12.48
C LEU A 23 5.89 -7.67 13.05
N GLU A 24 6.04 -8.94 13.45
CA GLU A 24 4.97 -9.73 14.07
C GLU A 24 4.59 -9.19 15.45
N ASN A 25 5.56 -8.86 16.31
CA ASN A 25 5.32 -8.31 17.64
C ASN A 25 4.55 -6.97 17.61
N TRP A 26 4.71 -6.19 16.55
CA TRP A 26 3.93 -4.96 16.33
C TRP A 26 2.61 -5.20 15.62
N HIS A 27 2.25 -6.47 15.39
CA HIS A 27 1.00 -6.88 14.74
C HIS A 27 0.81 -6.26 13.35
N LEU A 28 1.91 -6.09 12.61
CA LEU A 28 1.87 -5.59 11.25
C LEU A 28 1.28 -6.65 10.32
N SER A 29 0.34 -6.23 9.47
CA SER A 29 -0.24 -7.07 8.43
C SER A 29 0.71 -7.14 7.23
N THR A 30 1.74 -7.98 7.35
CA THR A 30 2.76 -8.19 6.31
C THR A 30 2.28 -9.24 5.31
N HIS A 31 2.55 -9.03 4.02
CA HIS A 31 2.15 -9.92 2.93
C HIS A 31 3.33 -10.57 2.21
N GLY A 32 4.36 -9.79 1.89
CA GLY A 32 5.57 -10.27 1.24
C GLY A 32 6.74 -9.37 1.54
N VAL A 33 7.92 -9.95 1.72
CA VAL A 33 9.18 -9.25 2.05
C VAL A 33 10.32 -9.82 1.22
N ILE A 34 11.16 -8.94 0.67
CA ILE A 34 12.42 -9.30 0.01
C ILE A 34 13.55 -8.42 0.57
N LEU A 35 14.65 -9.06 0.95
CA LEU A 35 15.90 -8.44 1.39
C LEU A 35 17.02 -8.90 0.45
N SER A 36 17.75 -7.97 -0.15
CA SER A 36 18.84 -8.29 -1.07
C SER A 36 20.04 -7.38 -0.90
N ARG A 37 21.22 -7.90 -1.19
CA ARG A 37 22.46 -7.13 -1.30
C ARG A 37 23.16 -7.46 -2.60
N GLY A 38 23.64 -6.45 -3.33
CA GLY A 38 24.12 -6.65 -4.69
C GLY A 38 23.02 -7.28 -5.55
N GLN A 39 23.39 -8.30 -6.31
CA GLN A 39 22.47 -9.03 -7.17
C GLN A 39 21.84 -10.26 -6.48
N SER A 40 22.06 -10.45 -5.17
CA SER A 40 21.63 -11.65 -4.46
C SER A 40 20.56 -11.35 -3.40
N ILE A 41 19.48 -12.12 -3.44
CA ILE A 41 18.43 -12.14 -2.42
C ILE A 41 18.90 -13.07 -1.29
N PHE A 42 18.93 -12.56 -0.07
CA PHE A 42 19.30 -13.35 1.11
C PHE A 42 18.12 -13.68 2.02
N SER A 43 16.97 -13.04 1.80
CA SER A 43 15.71 -13.39 2.46
C SER A 43 14.53 -13.03 1.58
N GLU A 44 13.61 -13.98 1.42
CA GLU A 44 12.34 -13.81 0.72
C GLU A 44 11.26 -14.56 1.49
N CYS A 45 10.17 -13.88 1.83
CA CYS A 45 9.09 -14.45 2.65
C CYS A 45 7.73 -13.94 2.18
N TYR A 46 6.75 -14.83 2.15
CA TYR A 46 5.35 -14.53 1.86
C TYR A 46 4.46 -15.07 2.98
N TYR A 47 3.53 -14.26 3.43
CA TYR A 47 2.61 -14.58 4.52
C TYR A 47 1.32 -15.17 3.94
N ALA A 48 1.11 -16.47 4.09
CA ALA A 48 -0.07 -17.14 3.55
C ALA A 48 -1.39 -16.41 3.92
N PRO A 49 -2.31 -16.12 2.96
CA PRO A 49 -2.44 -16.75 1.63
C PRO A 49 -1.63 -16.08 0.52
N PHE A 50 -0.89 -15.02 0.80
CA PHE A 50 -0.06 -14.36 -0.20
C PHE A 50 1.10 -15.26 -0.65
N HIS A 51 1.52 -15.08 -1.89
CA HIS A 51 2.57 -15.85 -2.54
C HIS A 51 3.31 -14.96 -3.56
N LYS A 52 4.41 -15.47 -4.12
CA LYS A 52 5.30 -14.71 -5.00
C LYS A 52 4.62 -14.10 -6.25
N ASP A 53 3.56 -14.73 -6.73
CA ASP A 53 2.84 -14.31 -7.94
C ASP A 53 1.59 -13.47 -7.62
N PHE A 54 1.34 -13.15 -6.33
CA PHE A 54 0.19 -12.35 -5.94
C PHE A 54 0.42 -10.89 -6.31
N LEU A 55 -0.53 -10.31 -7.07
CA LEU A 55 -0.47 -8.93 -7.49
C LEU A 55 -1.02 -8.02 -6.38
N HIS A 56 -0.15 -7.20 -5.84
CA HIS A 56 -0.51 -6.16 -4.87
C HIS A 56 -0.69 -4.82 -5.58
N ARG A 57 -1.69 -4.06 -5.18
CA ARG A 57 -1.81 -2.67 -5.59
C ARG A 57 -0.70 -1.87 -4.91
N ALA A 58 0.18 -1.28 -5.71
CA ALA A 58 1.36 -0.55 -5.22
C ALA A 58 1.02 0.81 -4.61
N TYR A 59 -0.23 1.29 -4.75
CA TYR A 59 -0.65 2.63 -4.31
C TYR A 59 0.34 3.69 -4.78
N SER A 60 0.75 4.61 -3.90
CA SER A 60 1.61 5.73 -4.29
C SER A 60 3.02 5.33 -4.74
N SER A 61 3.48 4.10 -4.52
CA SER A 61 4.70 3.61 -5.16
C SER A 61 4.60 3.60 -6.69
N THR A 62 3.39 3.59 -7.26
CA THR A 62 3.13 3.77 -8.71
C THR A 62 3.76 5.05 -9.25
N LYS A 63 3.80 6.12 -8.45
CA LYS A 63 4.34 7.44 -8.83
C LYS A 63 5.80 7.36 -9.26
N SER A 64 6.59 6.52 -8.60
CA SER A 64 8.00 6.33 -8.94
C SER A 64 8.18 5.66 -10.30
N PHE A 65 7.27 4.76 -10.69
CA PHE A 65 7.26 4.19 -12.04
C PHE A 65 6.92 5.25 -13.10
N VAL A 66 5.98 6.15 -12.82
CA VAL A 66 5.66 7.28 -13.71
C VAL A 66 6.85 8.22 -13.81
N SER A 67 7.59 8.48 -12.73
CA SER A 67 8.82 9.25 -12.77
C SER A 67 9.84 8.64 -13.73
N VAL A 68 10.09 7.33 -13.64
CA VAL A 68 11.00 6.62 -14.55
C VAL A 68 10.50 6.71 -16.01
N ALA A 69 9.19 6.65 -16.24
CA ALA A 69 8.61 6.85 -17.57
C ALA A 69 8.88 8.28 -18.12
N ILE A 70 8.80 9.30 -17.28
CA ILE A 70 9.20 10.67 -17.65
C ILE A 70 10.69 10.74 -18.03
N GLY A 71 11.56 10.04 -17.27
CA GLY A 71 12.98 9.93 -17.60
C GLY A 71 13.22 9.34 -18.99
N PHE A 72 12.53 8.29 -19.34
CA PHE A 72 12.58 7.70 -20.69
C PHE A 72 11.99 8.66 -21.75
N CYS A 73 10.91 9.36 -21.45
CA CYS A 73 10.36 10.36 -22.36
C CYS A 73 11.35 11.51 -22.62
N GLN A 74 12.11 11.92 -21.61
CA GLN A 74 13.19 12.90 -21.79
C GLN A 74 14.32 12.34 -22.66
N GLN A 75 14.76 11.12 -22.39
CA GLN A 75 15.80 10.42 -23.17
C GLN A 75 15.41 10.24 -24.65
N ASP A 76 14.14 9.92 -24.91
CA ASP A 76 13.61 9.78 -26.26
C ASP A 76 13.35 11.13 -26.97
N GLY A 77 13.54 12.27 -26.27
CA GLY A 77 13.35 13.59 -26.83
C GLY A 77 11.89 14.05 -26.95
N PHE A 78 10.96 13.38 -26.30
CA PHE A 78 9.54 13.77 -26.31
C PHE A 78 9.26 15.01 -25.46
N LEU A 79 10.06 15.23 -24.41
CA LEU A 79 9.89 16.35 -23.48
C LEU A 79 11.22 16.78 -22.86
N SER A 80 11.21 18.01 -22.30
CA SER A 80 12.21 18.49 -21.34
C SER A 80 11.57 18.61 -19.96
N LEU A 81 12.37 18.43 -18.89
CA LEU A 81 11.88 18.65 -17.53
C LEU A 81 11.46 20.10 -17.27
N ASP A 82 11.96 21.04 -18.05
CA ASP A 82 11.61 22.45 -17.94
C ASP A 82 10.44 22.87 -18.85
N ASP A 83 9.86 21.93 -19.61
CA ASP A 83 8.63 22.17 -20.37
C ASP A 83 7.46 22.43 -19.42
N PRO A 84 6.67 23.49 -19.70
CA PRO A 84 5.45 23.75 -18.92
C PRO A 84 4.31 22.83 -19.34
N LEU A 85 3.35 22.59 -18.44
CA LEU A 85 2.14 21.81 -18.72
C LEU A 85 1.35 22.36 -19.92
N SER A 86 1.43 23.68 -20.18
CA SER A 86 0.81 24.33 -21.35
C SER A 86 1.25 23.76 -22.69
N LYS A 87 2.46 23.20 -22.78
CA LYS A 87 2.94 22.52 -23.98
C LYS A 87 2.12 21.28 -24.31
N PHE A 88 1.68 20.56 -23.28
CA PHE A 88 0.99 19.28 -23.42
C PHE A 88 -0.53 19.43 -23.38
N PHE A 89 -1.05 20.44 -22.68
CA PHE A 89 -2.48 20.69 -22.48
C PHE A 89 -2.82 22.16 -22.80
N PRO A 90 -2.61 22.60 -24.04
CA PRO A 90 -2.87 23.99 -24.46
C PRO A 90 -4.35 24.38 -24.38
N GLU A 91 -5.25 23.38 -24.26
CA GLU A 91 -6.69 23.54 -24.15
C GLU A 91 -7.16 24.18 -22.83
N TYR A 92 -6.29 24.31 -21.80
CA TYR A 92 -6.61 24.90 -20.51
C TYR A 92 -5.83 26.19 -20.19
N PRO A 93 -5.87 27.24 -21.04
CA PRO A 93 -4.99 28.42 -20.92
C PRO A 93 -5.25 29.26 -19.67
N GLY A 94 -6.40 29.11 -19.03
CA GLY A 94 -6.76 29.85 -17.80
C GLY A 94 -6.41 29.13 -16.49
N SER A 95 -5.87 27.92 -16.57
CA SER A 95 -5.53 27.15 -15.36
C SER A 95 -4.31 27.74 -14.64
N SER A 96 -4.38 27.79 -13.31
CA SER A 96 -3.27 28.25 -12.47
C SER A 96 -2.03 27.35 -12.56
N VAL A 97 -2.21 26.05 -12.88
CA VAL A 97 -1.11 25.07 -13.00
C VAL A 97 -0.50 25.02 -14.42
N HIS A 98 -1.02 25.80 -15.36
CA HIS A 98 -0.64 25.75 -16.77
C HIS A 98 0.85 26.06 -17.02
N THR A 99 1.47 26.86 -16.15
CA THR A 99 2.89 27.24 -16.24
C THR A 99 3.82 26.34 -15.42
N SER A 100 3.28 25.40 -14.63
CA SER A 100 4.10 24.46 -13.88
C SER A 100 4.92 23.59 -14.82
N THR A 101 6.23 23.43 -14.53
CA THR A 101 7.10 22.58 -15.32
C THR A 101 6.99 21.10 -14.91
N ILE A 102 7.38 20.20 -15.81
CA ILE A 102 7.46 18.75 -15.51
C ILE A 102 8.32 18.51 -14.26
N ARG A 103 9.46 19.23 -14.13
CA ARG A 103 10.34 19.17 -12.94
C ARG A 103 9.60 19.53 -11.66
N GLN A 104 8.85 20.63 -11.66
CA GLN A 104 8.08 21.07 -10.49
C GLN A 104 6.98 20.05 -10.11
N MET A 105 6.36 19.44 -11.12
CA MET A 105 5.37 18.38 -10.91
C MET A 105 6.01 17.13 -10.31
N LEU A 106 7.17 16.68 -10.82
CA LEU A 106 7.93 15.55 -10.29
C LEU A 106 8.34 15.77 -8.83
N GLN A 107 8.78 17.00 -8.50
CA GLN A 107 9.19 17.40 -7.17
C GLN A 107 8.02 17.70 -6.21
N MET A 108 6.77 17.58 -6.67
CA MET A 108 5.58 17.99 -5.90
C MET A 108 5.64 19.43 -5.38
N ARG A 109 6.26 20.32 -6.15
CA ARG A 109 6.35 21.76 -5.88
C ARG A 109 5.28 22.56 -6.62
N THR A 110 4.08 21.97 -6.71
CA THR A 110 2.91 22.59 -7.34
C THR A 110 2.24 23.59 -6.44
N THR A 111 2.48 23.53 -5.12
CA THR A 111 1.93 24.46 -4.11
C THR A 111 0.41 24.60 -4.21
N LEU A 112 -0.27 23.46 -4.31
CA LEU A 112 -1.73 23.41 -4.42
C LEU A 112 -2.43 23.62 -3.09
N GLU A 113 -3.55 24.33 -3.14
CA GLU A 113 -4.40 24.57 -1.96
C GLU A 113 -5.23 23.33 -1.57
N HIS A 114 -5.66 22.54 -2.57
CA HIS A 114 -6.54 21.35 -2.36
C HIS A 114 -6.13 20.18 -3.26
N PRO A 115 -5.04 19.45 -2.96
CA PRO A 115 -4.44 18.49 -3.90
C PRO A 115 -5.23 17.18 -4.12
N HIS A 116 -6.18 16.82 -3.27
CA HIS A 116 -6.79 15.48 -3.25
C HIS A 116 -8.31 15.43 -3.39
N SER A 117 -8.98 16.49 -3.81
CA SER A 117 -10.46 16.58 -3.81
C SER A 117 -11.16 15.94 -5.01
N TRP A 118 -10.43 15.40 -6.00
CA TRP A 118 -11.03 14.82 -7.21
C TRP A 118 -12.03 13.69 -6.92
N PHE A 119 -11.74 12.80 -6.01
CA PHE A 119 -12.56 11.62 -5.72
C PHE A 119 -14.00 11.95 -5.26
N THR A 120 -14.22 13.12 -4.75
CA THR A 120 -15.53 13.60 -4.31
C THR A 120 -16.22 14.48 -5.33
N SER A 121 -15.58 14.78 -6.47
CA SER A 121 -16.08 15.71 -7.48
C SER A 121 -17.22 15.16 -8.36
N GLY A 122 -17.31 13.83 -8.46
CA GLY A 122 -18.25 13.15 -9.38
C GLY A 122 -17.90 13.28 -10.87
N THR A 123 -16.80 13.96 -11.23
CA THR A 123 -16.38 14.09 -12.64
C THR A 123 -15.71 12.82 -13.15
N LYS A 124 -15.92 12.54 -14.43
CA LYS A 124 -15.31 11.40 -15.14
C LYS A 124 -13.97 11.76 -15.79
N ASP A 125 -13.74 13.04 -16.07
CA ASP A 125 -12.48 13.51 -16.67
C ASP A 125 -11.59 14.13 -15.59
N ARG A 126 -10.60 13.36 -15.14
CA ARG A 126 -9.68 13.78 -14.09
C ARG A 126 -8.64 14.80 -14.59
N VAL A 127 -8.31 14.78 -15.89
CA VAL A 127 -7.41 15.76 -16.49
C VAL A 127 -8.10 17.13 -16.52
N ALA A 128 -9.29 17.20 -17.09
CA ALA A 128 -10.06 18.44 -17.11
C ALA A 128 -10.28 18.98 -15.70
N TRP A 129 -10.71 18.10 -14.77
CA TRP A 129 -10.92 18.48 -13.37
C TRP A 129 -9.68 19.13 -12.73
N TYR A 130 -8.49 18.57 -12.96
CA TYR A 130 -7.25 19.13 -12.40
C TYR A 130 -7.00 20.53 -12.89
N PHE A 131 -7.06 20.75 -14.22
CA PHE A 131 -6.80 22.07 -14.81
C PHE A 131 -7.86 23.11 -14.44
N GLU A 132 -9.10 22.70 -14.22
CA GLU A 132 -10.22 23.59 -13.88
C GLU A 132 -10.28 23.94 -12.39
N ASN A 133 -9.85 23.03 -11.51
CA ASN A 133 -10.05 23.15 -10.06
C ASN A 133 -8.76 23.31 -9.25
N ALA A 134 -7.60 23.00 -9.80
CA ALA A 134 -6.35 23.16 -9.07
C ALA A 134 -6.04 24.65 -8.86
N VAL A 135 -5.94 25.06 -7.60
CA VAL A 135 -5.58 26.43 -7.24
C VAL A 135 -4.13 26.43 -6.77
N GLN A 136 -3.24 26.83 -7.69
CA GLN A 136 -1.82 26.95 -7.42
C GLN A 136 -1.48 28.36 -6.94
N LYS A 137 -0.63 28.49 -5.92
CA LYS A 137 -0.11 29.78 -5.46
C LYS A 137 1.18 30.14 -6.23
N THR A 138 2.33 29.94 -5.64
CA THR A 138 3.62 30.23 -6.29
C THR A 138 4.30 28.92 -6.65
N PRO A 139 4.33 28.54 -7.95
CA PRO A 139 4.91 27.25 -8.37
C PRO A 139 6.40 27.21 -8.03
N GLY A 140 6.88 26.01 -7.73
CA GLY A 140 8.29 25.75 -7.47
C GLY A 140 8.79 26.19 -6.09
N THR A 141 7.94 26.64 -5.17
CA THR A 141 8.38 27.19 -3.87
C THR A 141 8.28 26.21 -2.72
N LEU A 142 7.12 25.57 -2.54
CA LEU A 142 6.84 24.69 -1.39
C LEU A 142 6.44 23.29 -1.84
N PHE A 143 6.85 22.31 -1.07
CA PHE A 143 6.38 20.94 -1.22
C PHE A 143 4.90 20.85 -0.83
N THR A 144 4.11 20.25 -1.70
CA THR A 144 2.72 19.88 -1.43
C THR A 144 2.46 18.52 -2.08
N TYR A 145 2.23 17.50 -1.27
CA TYR A 145 1.99 16.16 -1.81
C TYR A 145 0.73 16.15 -2.68
N ASP A 146 0.92 15.95 -4.00
CA ASP A 146 -0.12 16.08 -5.02
C ASP A 146 -0.24 14.80 -5.86
N SER A 147 -1.16 13.92 -5.46
CA SER A 147 -1.41 12.68 -6.21
C SER A 147 -2.03 12.97 -7.59
N THR A 148 -2.90 13.98 -7.70
CA THR A 148 -3.50 14.28 -9.02
C THR A 148 -2.47 14.88 -9.97
N GLY A 149 -1.51 15.66 -9.47
CA GLY A 149 -0.36 16.11 -10.27
C GLY A 149 0.48 14.93 -10.80
N SER A 150 0.69 13.88 -9.99
CA SER A 150 1.36 12.66 -10.47
C SER A 150 0.55 11.92 -11.54
N PHE A 151 -0.79 11.92 -11.42
CA PHE A 151 -1.66 11.42 -12.49
C PHE A 151 -1.52 12.26 -13.78
N ILE A 152 -1.39 13.58 -13.68
CA ILE A 152 -1.14 14.46 -14.84
C ILE A 152 0.19 14.12 -15.51
N LEU A 153 1.25 13.83 -14.74
CA LEU A 153 2.52 13.34 -15.31
C LEU A 153 2.32 12.03 -16.09
N CYS A 154 1.52 11.10 -15.58
CA CYS A 154 1.15 9.89 -16.31
C CYS A 154 0.40 10.23 -17.61
N ALA A 155 -0.57 11.14 -17.56
CA ALA A 155 -1.29 11.59 -18.76
C ALA A 155 -0.37 12.26 -19.78
N VAL A 156 0.67 13.00 -19.34
CA VAL A 156 1.73 13.52 -20.24
C VAL A 156 2.46 12.38 -20.94
N VAL A 157 2.93 11.36 -20.19
CA VAL A 157 3.59 10.19 -20.78
C VAL A 157 2.71 9.54 -21.84
N GLU A 158 1.44 9.27 -21.52
CA GLU A 158 0.51 8.65 -22.45
C GLU A 158 0.22 9.51 -23.67
N LYS A 159 0.13 10.82 -23.50
CA LYS A 159 -0.11 11.78 -24.59
C LYS A 159 1.08 11.85 -25.56
N VAL A 160 2.33 11.89 -25.07
CA VAL A 160 3.51 12.03 -25.92
C VAL A 160 3.96 10.71 -26.55
N THR A 161 3.69 9.58 -25.89
CA THR A 161 4.09 8.26 -26.41
C THR A 161 2.97 7.56 -27.20
N GLY A 162 1.70 7.96 -27.01
CA GLY A 162 0.54 7.30 -27.56
C GLY A 162 0.24 5.92 -26.93
N LYS A 163 0.86 5.60 -25.79
CA LYS A 163 0.77 4.30 -25.11
C LYS A 163 0.44 4.47 -23.64
N PRO A 164 -0.28 3.52 -22.99
CA PRO A 164 -0.35 3.43 -21.54
C PRO A 164 1.07 3.41 -20.94
N PHE A 165 1.27 4.12 -19.83
CA PHE A 165 2.62 4.31 -19.28
C PHE A 165 3.33 2.99 -18.95
N LEU A 166 2.60 1.98 -18.46
CA LEU A 166 3.16 0.68 -18.13
C LEU A 166 3.62 -0.09 -19.38
N GLU A 167 2.85 -0.02 -20.48
CA GLU A 167 3.22 -0.63 -21.77
C GLU A 167 4.48 0.06 -22.34
N TYR A 168 4.56 1.39 -22.23
CA TYR A 168 5.76 2.11 -22.62
C TYR A 168 6.98 1.66 -21.81
N LEU A 169 6.85 1.54 -20.48
CA LEU A 169 7.94 1.03 -19.64
C LEU A 169 8.31 -0.43 -19.93
N ARG A 170 7.33 -1.29 -20.29
CA ARG A 170 7.60 -2.67 -20.69
C ARG A 170 8.51 -2.72 -21.91
N GLU A 171 8.22 -1.93 -22.92
CA GLU A 171 9.06 -1.85 -24.13
C GLU A 171 10.46 -1.27 -23.83
N LYS A 172 10.56 -0.39 -22.84
CA LYS A 172 11.84 0.24 -22.47
C LYS A 172 12.75 -0.68 -21.68
N PHE A 173 12.23 -1.39 -20.65
CA PHE A 173 13.06 -2.19 -19.77
C PHE A 173 12.33 -3.23 -18.92
N LEU A 174 11.05 -3.04 -18.59
CA LEU A 174 10.39 -3.89 -17.59
C LEU A 174 10.35 -5.38 -18.01
N ASP A 175 10.09 -5.66 -19.29
CA ASP A 175 10.09 -7.03 -19.79
C ASP A 175 11.50 -7.64 -19.73
N ASP A 176 12.54 -6.88 -20.05
CA ASP A 176 13.93 -7.33 -19.99
C ASP A 176 14.41 -7.64 -18.57
N ILE A 177 13.92 -6.90 -17.56
CA ILE A 177 14.27 -7.17 -16.15
C ILE A 177 13.42 -8.28 -15.52
N GLY A 178 12.50 -8.89 -16.27
CA GLY A 178 11.64 -9.98 -15.83
C GLY A 178 10.46 -9.53 -14.97
N PHE A 179 9.95 -8.32 -15.20
CA PHE A 179 8.73 -7.82 -14.57
C PHE A 179 7.53 -8.71 -14.94
N SER A 180 6.64 -8.99 -14.00
CA SER A 180 5.49 -9.88 -14.22
C SER A 180 4.64 -9.44 -15.42
N ARG A 181 4.33 -10.38 -16.31
CA ARG A 181 3.45 -10.12 -17.45
C ARG A 181 2.00 -9.91 -17.05
N ASP A 182 1.62 -10.41 -15.88
CA ASP A 182 0.28 -10.25 -15.32
C ASP A 182 0.09 -8.90 -14.60
N ALA A 183 1.18 -8.16 -14.38
CA ALA A 183 1.12 -6.82 -13.80
C ALA A 183 0.39 -5.86 -14.75
N TYR A 184 -0.48 -5.03 -14.19
CA TYR A 184 -1.26 -4.06 -14.94
C TYR A 184 -1.54 -2.81 -14.12
N CYS A 185 -2.02 -1.74 -14.76
CA CYS A 185 -2.45 -0.55 -14.08
C CYS A 185 -3.96 -0.34 -14.23
N LEU A 186 -4.63 -0.06 -13.11
CA LEU A 186 -6.03 0.35 -13.10
C LEU A 186 -6.20 1.64 -13.91
N ARG A 187 -7.39 1.82 -14.49
CA ARG A 187 -7.70 3.01 -15.29
C ARG A 187 -8.65 3.94 -14.56
N CYS A 188 -8.42 5.23 -14.70
CA CYS A 188 -9.37 6.26 -14.31
C CYS A 188 -10.55 6.32 -15.30
N PRO A 189 -11.72 6.81 -14.90
CA PRO A 189 -12.73 7.28 -15.83
C PRO A 189 -12.08 8.29 -16.79
N GLY A 190 -12.39 8.17 -18.08
CA GLY A 190 -11.69 8.96 -19.12
C GLY A 190 -10.57 8.21 -19.82
N GLY A 191 -10.20 7.02 -19.33
CA GLY A 191 -9.36 6.06 -20.05
C GLY A 191 -7.87 6.11 -19.75
N HIS A 192 -7.36 7.12 -19.04
CA HIS A 192 -5.97 7.17 -18.61
C HIS A 192 -5.66 6.15 -17.52
N SER A 193 -4.43 5.63 -17.51
CA SER A 193 -3.93 4.81 -16.40
C SER A 193 -3.96 5.59 -15.08
N TRP A 194 -4.29 4.91 -13.99
CA TRP A 194 -4.24 5.52 -12.65
C TRP A 194 -2.79 5.60 -12.16
N GLY A 195 -1.99 6.45 -12.81
CA GLY A 195 -0.53 6.52 -12.65
C GLY A 195 -0.04 7.01 -11.30
N ASP A 196 -0.91 7.56 -10.47
CA ASP A 196 -0.54 7.97 -9.11
C ASP A 196 -0.80 6.91 -8.05
N SER A 197 -1.54 5.79 -8.39
CA SER A 197 -1.95 4.83 -7.36
C SER A 197 -2.36 3.44 -7.88
N GLY A 198 -2.44 3.21 -9.16
CA GLY A 198 -3.18 2.09 -9.74
C GLY A 198 -2.37 0.90 -10.24
N LEU A 199 -1.05 0.87 -10.09
CA LEU A 199 -0.23 -0.26 -10.51
C LEU A 199 -0.47 -1.47 -9.60
N LEU A 200 -0.76 -2.63 -10.22
CA LEU A 200 -0.77 -3.94 -9.57
C LEU A 200 0.44 -4.73 -10.06
N CYS A 201 1.29 -5.13 -9.12
CA CYS A 201 2.51 -5.88 -9.38
C CYS A 201 2.87 -6.77 -8.18
N THR A 202 3.81 -7.69 -8.37
CA THR A 202 4.29 -8.58 -7.32
C THR A 202 5.32 -7.89 -6.41
N THR A 203 5.60 -8.48 -5.25
CA THR A 203 6.71 -8.01 -4.39
C THR A 203 8.05 -8.10 -5.11
N GLN A 204 8.24 -9.13 -5.95
CA GLN A 204 9.44 -9.27 -6.75
C GLN A 204 9.56 -8.17 -7.80
N ASP A 205 8.45 -7.70 -8.37
CA ASP A 205 8.45 -6.60 -9.34
C ASP A 205 8.87 -5.28 -8.69
N LEU A 206 8.37 -4.99 -7.47
CA LEU A 206 8.83 -3.84 -6.69
C LEU A 206 10.33 -3.91 -6.43
N TRP A 207 10.83 -5.09 -6.05
CA TRP A 207 12.26 -5.31 -5.82
C TRP A 207 13.09 -5.11 -7.09
N ARG A 208 12.67 -5.67 -8.25
CA ARG A 208 13.36 -5.49 -9.53
C ARG A 208 13.44 -4.03 -9.93
N PHE A 209 12.31 -3.33 -9.80
CA PHE A 209 12.25 -1.90 -10.08
C PHE A 209 13.19 -1.10 -9.17
N ALA A 210 13.15 -1.34 -7.87
CA ALA A 210 14.03 -0.66 -6.91
C ALA A 210 15.51 -0.96 -7.18
N ARG A 211 15.86 -2.21 -7.51
CA ARG A 211 17.23 -2.60 -7.89
C ARG A 211 17.67 -1.89 -9.19
N PHE A 212 16.80 -1.81 -10.20
CA PHE A 212 17.07 -1.06 -11.42
C PHE A 212 17.36 0.42 -11.14
N VAL A 213 16.57 1.04 -10.28
CA VAL A 213 16.75 2.44 -9.87
C VAL A 213 18.07 2.62 -9.10
N LEU A 214 18.35 1.76 -8.12
CA LEU A 214 19.60 1.81 -7.34
C LEU A 214 20.84 1.63 -8.24
N ASN A 215 20.74 0.81 -9.28
CA ASN A 215 21.80 0.61 -10.26
C ASN A 215 21.88 1.74 -11.32
N GLY A 216 21.25 2.88 -11.09
CA GLY A 216 21.30 4.04 -11.97
C GLY A 216 20.78 3.80 -13.39
N GLY A 217 19.73 2.93 -13.53
CA GLY A 217 19.15 2.61 -14.83
C GLY A 217 19.87 1.50 -15.60
N THR A 218 20.66 0.67 -14.90
CA THR A 218 21.41 -0.43 -15.47
C THR A 218 20.90 -1.77 -14.92
N TRP A 219 20.76 -2.79 -15.78
CA TRP A 219 20.40 -4.15 -15.39
C TRP A 219 21.29 -5.16 -16.12
N GLU A 220 21.91 -6.09 -15.39
CA GLU A 220 22.83 -7.10 -15.92
C GLU A 220 23.86 -6.55 -16.91
N GLY A 221 24.43 -5.37 -16.58
CA GLY A 221 25.45 -4.69 -17.38
C GLY A 221 24.91 -3.89 -18.57
N LYS A 222 23.63 -4.01 -18.93
CA LYS A 222 22.99 -3.20 -19.98
C LYS A 222 22.40 -1.94 -19.37
N ARG A 223 22.80 -0.78 -19.95
CA ARG A 223 22.20 0.52 -19.60
C ARG A 223 20.92 0.72 -20.41
N TYR A 224 19.83 1.09 -19.75
CA TYR A 224 18.53 1.39 -20.34
C TYR A 224 18.18 2.87 -20.25
N LEU A 225 18.43 3.45 -19.08
CA LEU A 225 18.19 4.87 -18.85
C LEU A 225 19.55 5.56 -18.62
N GLU A 226 19.74 6.73 -19.23
CA GLU A 226 20.97 7.50 -19.11
C GLU A 226 21.26 7.88 -17.66
N GLU A 227 22.55 7.94 -17.33
CA GLU A 227 23.01 8.40 -16.03
C GLU A 227 22.64 9.86 -15.84
N GLY A 228 22.28 10.24 -14.64
CA GLY A 228 21.91 11.62 -14.32
C GLY A 228 20.44 11.75 -13.96
N TYR A 229 19.50 11.25 -14.78
CA TYR A 229 18.08 11.36 -14.42
C TYR A 229 17.76 10.69 -13.08
N LEU A 230 18.18 9.43 -12.88
CA LEU A 230 17.92 8.71 -11.62
C LEU A 230 18.72 9.28 -10.45
N THR A 231 19.92 9.83 -10.69
CA THR A 231 20.68 10.54 -9.66
C THR A 231 19.91 11.77 -9.15
N GLU A 232 19.34 12.58 -10.06
CA GLU A 232 18.46 13.68 -9.65
C GLU A 232 17.16 13.18 -9.03
N ALA A 233 16.54 12.14 -9.61
CA ALA A 233 15.26 11.61 -9.16
C ALA A 233 15.30 11.08 -7.73
N THR A 234 16.40 10.47 -7.32
CA THR A 234 16.57 9.89 -5.97
C THR A 234 17.25 10.84 -4.98
N ASN A 235 17.70 12.03 -5.45
CA ASN A 235 18.26 13.06 -4.58
C ASN A 235 17.12 13.85 -3.89
N PRO A 236 17.01 13.85 -2.55
CA PRO A 236 15.89 14.46 -1.82
C PRO A 236 16.11 15.97 -1.61
N GLU A 237 16.22 16.74 -2.70
CA GLU A 237 16.50 18.19 -2.66
C GLU A 237 15.36 19.03 -2.06
N VAL A 238 14.11 18.56 -2.18
CA VAL A 238 12.95 19.34 -1.73
C VAL A 238 12.66 19.03 -0.27
N PRO A 239 12.77 20.00 0.65
CA PRO A 239 12.46 19.77 2.05
C PRO A 239 10.99 19.37 2.26
N THR A 240 10.76 18.28 2.99
CA THR A 240 9.41 17.77 3.32
C THR A 240 9.08 17.87 4.79
N ASN A 241 10.08 18.05 5.65
CA ASN A 241 9.92 18.14 7.09
C ASN A 241 9.98 19.62 7.55
N PRO A 242 8.83 20.27 7.80
CA PRO A 242 8.80 21.67 8.19
C PRO A 242 9.34 21.91 9.62
N TYR A 243 9.46 20.87 10.43
CA TYR A 243 9.88 20.95 11.82
C TYR A 243 11.35 20.58 12.05
N GLY A 244 12.03 20.04 11.03
CA GLY A 244 13.45 19.70 11.12
C GLY A 244 13.78 18.52 12.05
N PHE A 245 12.81 17.69 12.42
CA PHE A 245 13.06 16.50 13.22
C PHE A 245 13.67 15.40 12.34
N GLU A 246 14.85 14.92 12.73
CA GLU A 246 15.40 13.70 12.17
C GLU A 246 14.65 12.50 12.78
N ASP A 247 13.98 11.75 11.94
CA ASP A 247 13.38 10.46 12.30
C ASP A 247 13.82 9.37 11.30
N LEU A 248 13.55 8.11 11.59
CA LEU A 248 13.82 6.99 10.69
C LEU A 248 12.74 6.84 9.60
N ASN A 249 11.97 7.89 9.37
CA ASN A 249 10.86 7.91 8.44
C ASN A 249 11.30 8.46 7.07
N HIS A 250 10.35 8.59 6.18
CA HIS A 250 10.48 9.12 4.81
C HIS A 250 10.51 10.66 4.71
N ASN A 251 10.70 11.38 5.84
CA ASN A 251 10.63 12.85 5.87
C ASN A 251 11.99 13.55 5.62
N HIS A 252 12.93 12.87 4.95
CA HIS A 252 14.27 13.39 4.67
C HIS A 252 14.36 14.09 3.30
N GLY A 253 13.25 14.66 2.83
CA GLY A 253 13.17 15.37 1.56
C GLY A 253 12.53 14.53 0.44
N TYR A 254 12.39 15.15 -0.74
CA TYR A 254 11.74 14.55 -1.90
C TYR A 254 12.50 14.85 -3.19
N GLY A 255 12.66 13.86 -4.01
CA GLY A 255 13.24 13.97 -5.35
C GLY A 255 12.15 13.99 -6.43
N TYR A 256 12.34 13.24 -7.52
CA TYR A 256 11.35 13.07 -8.58
C TYR A 256 10.45 11.85 -8.28
N GLN A 257 9.44 12.01 -7.44
CA GLN A 257 8.52 10.97 -6.97
C GLN A 257 9.22 9.85 -6.14
N PHE A 258 10.34 10.19 -5.50
CA PHE A 258 11.03 9.36 -4.50
C PHE A 258 11.20 10.15 -3.22
N TRP A 259 10.99 9.47 -2.09
CA TRP A 259 11.20 10.04 -0.76
C TRP A 259 12.65 9.82 -0.31
N GLY A 260 13.24 10.82 0.29
CA GLY A 260 14.45 10.63 1.08
C GLY A 260 14.13 9.86 2.37
N ASN A 261 15.08 9.07 2.83
CA ASN A 261 15.02 8.35 4.09
C ASN A 261 16.31 8.56 4.88
N ALA A 262 16.34 8.14 6.15
CA ALA A 262 17.52 8.24 6.99
C ALA A 262 18.75 7.58 6.35
N CYS A 263 19.94 7.98 6.77
CA CYS A 263 21.22 7.41 6.35
C CYS A 263 21.51 7.50 4.84
N GLY A 264 20.93 8.48 4.12
CA GLY A 264 21.12 8.65 2.69
C GLY A 264 20.38 7.63 1.82
N CYS A 265 19.46 6.88 2.42
CA CYS A 265 18.58 5.97 1.70
C CYS A 265 17.49 6.75 0.95
N PHE A 266 16.92 6.11 -0.07
CA PHE A 266 15.69 6.59 -0.71
C PHE A 266 14.64 5.49 -0.80
N THR A 267 13.35 5.89 -0.92
CA THR A 267 12.23 4.95 -0.83
C THR A 267 11.12 5.29 -1.81
N THR A 268 10.43 4.26 -2.31
CA THR A 268 9.07 4.39 -2.82
C THR A 268 8.09 4.09 -1.70
N LEU A 269 7.00 4.84 -1.58
CA LEU A 269 6.06 4.67 -0.47
C LEU A 269 4.62 4.69 -0.97
N GLY A 270 3.92 3.59 -0.77
CA GLY A 270 2.50 3.43 -1.02
C GLY A 270 1.71 3.20 0.26
N MET A 271 0.45 3.58 0.24
CA MET A 271 -0.48 3.42 1.36
C MET A 271 -0.50 1.97 1.86
N GLY A 272 -0.60 1.79 3.17
CA GLY A 272 -0.61 0.47 3.81
C GLY A 272 0.76 -0.17 3.97
N GLY A 273 1.84 0.43 3.42
CA GLY A 273 3.20 -0.11 3.49
C GLY A 273 3.58 -0.94 2.25
N GLN A 274 3.16 -0.48 1.07
CA GLN A 274 3.73 -0.92 -0.21
C GLN A 274 4.98 -0.09 -0.43
N LEU A 275 6.13 -0.58 -0.07
CA LEU A 275 7.33 0.25 -0.11
C LEU A 275 8.59 -0.52 -0.52
N THR A 276 9.55 0.24 -1.03
CA THR A 276 10.93 -0.21 -1.18
C THR A 276 11.85 0.75 -0.45
N LEU A 277 12.98 0.25 0.05
CA LEU A 277 14.08 1.10 0.50
C LEU A 277 15.34 0.67 -0.21
N CYS A 278 16.05 1.66 -0.74
CA CYS A 278 17.34 1.50 -1.38
C CYS A 278 18.42 2.17 -0.53
N ASP A 279 19.45 1.44 -0.17
CA ASP A 279 20.63 1.95 0.52
C ASP A 279 21.86 1.88 -0.42
N PRO A 280 22.27 3.02 -0.99
CA PRO A 280 23.43 3.06 -1.89
C PRO A 280 24.74 2.70 -1.21
N ALA A 281 24.87 2.98 0.11
CA ALA A 281 26.11 2.74 0.84
C ALA A 281 26.41 1.25 1.00
N HIS A 282 25.39 0.40 1.11
CA HIS A 282 25.54 -1.03 1.29
C HIS A 282 25.11 -1.85 0.06
N ASP A 283 24.76 -1.21 -1.04
CA ASP A 283 24.17 -1.85 -2.23
C ASP A 283 22.98 -2.76 -1.87
N PHE A 284 22.12 -2.25 -0.97
CA PHE A 284 21.03 -3.02 -0.37
C PHE A 284 19.67 -2.54 -0.91
N VAL A 285 18.78 -3.50 -1.17
CA VAL A 285 17.37 -3.25 -1.52
C VAL A 285 16.46 -4.06 -0.62
N PHE A 286 15.50 -3.36 -0.06
CA PHE A 286 14.36 -3.92 0.64
C PHE A 286 13.07 -3.65 -0.16
N ALA A 287 12.19 -4.65 -0.25
CA ALA A 287 10.84 -4.50 -0.77
C ALA A 287 9.83 -5.21 0.15
N ILE A 288 8.70 -4.57 0.39
CA ILE A 288 7.62 -5.12 1.21
C ILE A 288 6.25 -4.74 0.62
N ASN A 289 5.34 -5.71 0.69
CA ASN A 289 3.91 -5.46 0.58
C ASN A 289 3.25 -5.77 1.93
N SER A 290 2.32 -4.90 2.34
CA SER A 290 1.59 -5.04 3.60
C SER A 290 0.27 -4.26 3.55
N ASP A 291 -0.64 -4.50 4.48
CA ASP A 291 -1.81 -3.64 4.67
C ASP A 291 -1.93 -3.17 6.13
N ASN A 292 -1.18 -2.15 6.43
CA ASN A 292 -1.19 -1.47 7.72
C ASN A 292 -2.02 -0.17 7.69
N GLN A 293 -2.99 -0.06 6.77
CA GLN A 293 -3.96 1.02 6.79
C GLN A 293 -4.67 1.08 8.15
N GLY A 294 -4.86 2.29 8.68
CA GLY A 294 -5.39 2.49 10.05
C GLY A 294 -4.34 2.45 11.16
N ASN A 295 -3.12 2.02 10.87
CA ASN A 295 -1.98 2.20 11.76
C ASN A 295 -1.14 3.40 11.28
N PRO A 296 -1.26 4.58 11.92
CA PRO A 296 -0.54 5.79 11.49
C PRO A 296 0.99 5.65 11.60
N HIS A 297 1.45 4.66 12.35
CA HIS A 297 2.87 4.40 12.57
C HIS A 297 3.40 3.21 11.74
N GLY A 298 2.57 2.55 10.94
CA GLY A 298 2.94 1.29 10.27
C GLY A 298 4.20 1.40 9.41
N ALA A 299 4.30 2.41 8.55
CA ALA A 299 5.51 2.63 7.75
C ALA A 299 6.74 2.94 8.62
N MET A 300 6.60 3.78 9.64
CA MET A 300 7.68 4.11 10.58
C MET A 300 8.16 2.85 11.34
N GLN A 301 7.25 2.00 11.78
CA GLN A 301 7.60 0.73 12.45
C GLN A 301 8.39 -0.18 11.52
N ILE A 302 7.99 -0.31 10.24
CA ILE A 302 8.72 -1.08 9.24
C ILE A 302 10.15 -0.53 9.08
N PHE A 303 10.31 0.78 8.90
CA PHE A 303 11.63 1.40 8.77
C PHE A 303 12.47 1.25 10.04
N LEU A 304 11.87 1.39 11.23
CA LEU A 304 12.56 1.22 12.50
C LEU A 304 13.08 -0.21 12.68
N ALA A 305 12.27 -1.23 12.38
CA ALA A 305 12.72 -2.62 12.40
C ALA A 305 13.85 -2.86 11.40
N LEU A 306 13.71 -2.32 10.16
CA LEU A 306 14.70 -2.44 9.11
C LEU A 306 16.04 -1.80 9.51
N HIS A 307 16.03 -0.57 10.02
CA HIS A 307 17.25 0.10 10.48
C HIS A 307 17.90 -0.64 11.66
N ARG A 308 17.10 -1.03 12.65
CA ARG A 308 17.60 -1.67 13.87
C ARG A 308 18.24 -3.04 13.62
N HIS A 309 17.57 -3.87 12.85
CA HIS A 309 17.96 -5.27 12.71
C HIS A 309 18.74 -5.56 11.43
N ILE A 310 18.54 -4.79 10.38
CA ILE A 310 19.17 -5.03 9.07
C ILE A 310 20.26 -4.00 8.83
N LEU A 311 19.93 -2.73 8.55
CA LEU A 311 20.91 -1.75 8.08
C LEU A 311 22.05 -1.50 9.06
N ALA A 312 21.76 -1.42 10.36
CA ALA A 312 22.78 -1.25 11.40
C ALA A 312 23.72 -2.46 11.59
N ASN A 313 23.41 -3.59 10.95
CA ASN A 313 24.14 -4.85 11.10
C ASN A 313 24.71 -5.39 9.79
N LEU A 314 24.54 -4.66 8.67
CA LEU A 314 25.17 -4.99 7.41
C LEU A 314 26.67 -4.69 7.46
N GLY A 315 27.49 -5.68 7.11
CA GLY A 315 28.95 -5.56 7.12
C GLY A 315 29.62 -6.47 6.10
N ASP A 316 30.85 -6.88 6.39
CA ASP A 316 31.55 -7.88 5.59
C ASP A 316 30.88 -9.25 5.71
N PRO A 317 31.03 -10.15 4.72
CA PRO A 317 30.54 -11.52 4.80
C PRO A 317 30.96 -12.21 6.09
N LEU A 318 30.02 -12.94 6.68
CA LEU A 318 30.21 -13.65 7.95
C LEU A 318 30.47 -15.15 7.70
N PRO A 319 31.09 -15.86 8.65
CA PRO A 319 31.07 -17.32 8.64
C PRO A 319 29.63 -17.85 8.64
N GLU A 320 29.39 -18.91 7.88
CA GLU A 320 28.09 -19.58 7.82
C GLU A 320 27.66 -20.07 9.22
N ASP A 321 26.38 -19.86 9.56
CA ASP A 321 25.70 -20.39 10.75
C ASP A 321 24.51 -21.25 10.34
N PRO A 322 24.72 -22.55 10.00
CA PRO A 322 23.64 -23.40 9.50
C PRO A 322 22.49 -23.60 10.51
N GLU A 323 22.78 -23.52 11.80
CA GLU A 323 21.75 -23.65 12.85
C GLU A 323 20.83 -22.43 12.84
N ALA A 324 21.41 -21.23 12.87
CA ALA A 324 20.64 -19.99 12.82
C ALA A 324 19.88 -19.84 11.47
N LYS A 325 20.48 -20.29 10.37
CA LYS A 325 19.81 -20.30 9.07
C LYS A 325 18.61 -21.26 9.05
N ALA A 326 18.75 -22.45 9.62
CA ALA A 326 17.65 -23.42 9.72
C ALA A 326 16.51 -22.90 10.61
N GLU A 327 16.83 -22.22 11.71
CA GLU A 327 15.85 -21.56 12.58
C GLU A 327 15.08 -20.47 11.81
N LEU A 328 15.79 -19.61 11.06
CA LEU A 328 15.19 -18.59 10.20
C LEU A 328 14.26 -19.23 9.16
N ASP A 329 14.72 -20.25 8.44
CA ASP A 329 13.92 -20.89 7.38
C ASP A 329 12.65 -21.55 7.94
N ALA A 330 12.76 -22.22 9.09
CA ALA A 330 11.62 -22.78 9.77
C ALA A 330 10.61 -21.71 10.17
N TYR A 331 11.08 -20.57 10.69
CA TYR A 331 10.22 -19.45 11.04
C TYR A 331 9.52 -18.86 9.80
N LEU A 332 10.27 -18.59 8.73
CA LEU A 332 9.71 -17.99 7.50
C LEU A 332 8.70 -18.90 6.81
N SER A 333 8.92 -20.21 6.82
CA SER A 333 8.00 -21.17 6.20
C SER A 333 6.63 -21.25 6.90
N GLY A 334 6.55 -20.83 8.16
CA GLY A 334 5.32 -20.82 8.96
C GLY A 334 4.51 -19.53 8.88
N GLN A 335 4.98 -18.50 8.15
CA GLN A 335 4.37 -17.18 8.17
C GLN A 335 2.97 -17.16 7.55
N LYS A 336 2.06 -16.47 8.24
CA LYS A 336 0.65 -16.31 7.85
C LYS A 336 0.21 -14.88 8.10
N LEU A 337 -0.76 -14.43 7.31
CA LEU A 337 -1.41 -13.14 7.51
C LEU A 337 -1.85 -12.98 8.97
N PHE A 338 -1.56 -11.82 9.53
CA PHE A 338 -1.95 -11.48 10.89
C PHE A 338 -3.42 -11.83 11.17
N CYS A 339 -3.68 -12.41 12.32
CA CYS A 339 -5.02 -12.61 12.87
C CYS A 339 -5.08 -12.16 14.33
N LEU A 340 -6.26 -11.84 14.80
CA LEU A 340 -6.46 -11.55 16.23
C LEU A 340 -6.08 -12.76 17.07
N PRO A 341 -5.43 -12.57 18.25
CA PRO A 341 -4.90 -13.66 19.05
C PRO A 341 -6.03 -14.52 19.63
N LYS A 342 -5.74 -15.80 19.83
CA LYS A 342 -6.65 -16.69 20.55
C LYS A 342 -6.61 -16.34 22.04
N GLY A 343 -7.69 -15.77 22.54
CA GLY A 343 -7.93 -15.56 23.96
C GLY A 343 -8.96 -16.55 24.54
N PRO A 344 -9.25 -16.48 25.84
CA PRO A 344 -10.35 -17.24 26.43
C PRO A 344 -11.68 -16.79 25.79
N VAL A 345 -12.54 -17.75 25.47
CA VAL A 345 -13.91 -17.44 25.01
C VAL A 345 -14.70 -16.92 26.21
N SER A 346 -15.32 -15.75 26.07
CA SER A 346 -16.14 -15.15 27.12
C SER A 346 -17.38 -16.00 27.43
N SER A 347 -17.77 -16.04 28.69
CA SER A 347 -19.05 -16.61 29.09
C SER A 347 -20.26 -15.89 28.47
N MET A 348 -20.08 -14.66 28.01
CA MET A 348 -21.09 -13.88 27.29
C MET A 348 -21.52 -14.62 25.99
N ALA A 349 -20.60 -15.33 25.31
CA ALA A 349 -20.92 -16.09 24.09
C ALA A 349 -22.08 -17.07 24.28
N GLU A 350 -22.13 -17.74 25.43
CA GLU A 350 -23.26 -18.66 25.76
C GLU A 350 -24.53 -17.89 26.11
N LYS A 351 -24.44 -16.79 26.84
CA LYS A 351 -25.59 -15.97 27.25
C LYS A 351 -26.33 -15.35 26.07
N ILE A 352 -25.61 -14.96 25.02
CA ILE A 352 -26.18 -14.34 23.81
C ILE A 352 -26.57 -15.35 22.73
N ARG A 353 -26.32 -16.61 22.94
CA ARG A 353 -26.60 -17.67 21.95
C ARG A 353 -28.07 -17.65 21.50
N GLY A 354 -28.25 -17.56 20.18
CA GLY A 354 -29.56 -17.56 19.55
C GLY A 354 -30.35 -16.24 19.68
N ARG A 355 -29.83 -15.23 20.36
CA ARG A 355 -30.49 -13.94 20.49
C ARG A 355 -30.32 -13.11 19.24
N THR A 356 -31.39 -12.42 18.86
CA THR A 356 -31.37 -11.41 17.80
C THR A 356 -31.42 -10.02 18.46
N PHE A 357 -30.39 -9.23 18.21
CA PHE A 357 -30.27 -7.85 18.69
C PHE A 357 -30.81 -6.89 17.62
N VAL A 358 -31.89 -6.19 17.93
CA VAL A 358 -32.51 -5.19 17.05
C VAL A 358 -31.86 -3.83 17.33
N CYS A 359 -31.34 -3.22 16.28
CA CYS A 359 -30.64 -1.93 16.34
C CYS A 359 -31.60 -0.76 16.32
N GLN A 360 -31.27 0.29 17.05
CA GLN A 360 -31.88 1.60 16.86
C GLN A 360 -31.39 2.21 15.53
N GLU A 361 -32.06 3.28 15.06
CA GLU A 361 -31.61 4.03 13.88
C GLU A 361 -30.15 4.45 14.05
N ASN A 362 -29.34 4.19 13.00
CA ASN A 362 -27.91 4.39 13.04
C ASN A 362 -27.35 4.68 11.63
N PRO A 363 -26.16 5.31 11.54
CA PRO A 363 -25.59 5.73 10.24
C PRO A 363 -25.16 4.56 9.34
N MET A 364 -25.03 3.34 9.87
CA MET A 364 -24.67 2.15 9.10
C MET A 364 -25.87 1.48 8.45
N GLY A 365 -27.10 1.89 8.76
CA GLY A 365 -28.32 1.24 8.33
C GLY A 365 -28.47 -0.20 8.86
N LEU A 366 -27.76 -0.52 9.95
CA LEU A 366 -27.81 -1.83 10.60
C LEU A 366 -29.17 -1.99 11.30
N GLN A 367 -29.94 -2.98 10.88
CA GLN A 367 -31.31 -3.20 11.42
C GLN A 367 -31.28 -4.17 12.58
N TRP A 368 -30.57 -5.29 12.44
CA TRP A 368 -30.41 -6.30 13.48
C TRP A 368 -29.12 -7.09 13.24
N PHE A 369 -28.65 -7.77 14.30
CA PHE A 369 -27.58 -8.76 14.19
C PHE A 369 -27.79 -9.94 15.14
N ARG A 370 -27.08 -11.04 14.83
CA ARG A 370 -27.03 -12.28 15.63
C ARG A 370 -25.62 -12.86 15.54
N LEU A 371 -25.17 -13.43 16.64
CA LEU A 371 -23.89 -14.12 16.73
C LEU A 371 -24.11 -15.62 16.95
N ALA A 372 -23.31 -16.42 16.27
CA ALA A 372 -23.22 -17.84 16.48
C ALA A 372 -21.76 -18.25 16.70
N PHE A 373 -21.52 -19.23 17.59
CA PHE A 373 -20.20 -19.74 17.90
C PHE A 373 -20.21 -21.26 17.82
N ALA A 374 -19.17 -21.87 17.23
CA ALA A 374 -18.99 -23.32 17.10
C ALA A 374 -17.50 -23.65 17.20
N GLY A 375 -17.02 -24.01 18.40
CA GLY A 375 -15.60 -24.22 18.66
C GLY A 375 -14.79 -22.94 18.44
N ASP A 376 -13.77 -23.01 17.58
CA ASP A 376 -12.90 -21.88 17.23
C ASP A 376 -13.42 -21.07 16.02
N GLU A 377 -14.69 -21.23 15.66
CA GLU A 377 -15.36 -20.47 14.59
C GLU A 377 -16.64 -19.81 15.09
N GLY A 378 -17.04 -18.77 14.36
CA GLY A 378 -18.32 -18.14 14.59
C GLY A 378 -18.80 -17.41 13.34
N SER A 379 -19.97 -16.82 13.47
CA SER A 379 -20.52 -15.94 12.43
C SER A 379 -21.27 -14.78 13.04
N LEU A 380 -21.15 -13.62 12.37
CA LEU A 380 -21.99 -12.47 12.57
C LEU A 380 -22.99 -12.43 11.40
N THR A 381 -24.27 -12.74 11.68
CA THR A 381 -25.36 -12.52 10.74
C THR A 381 -25.98 -11.17 11.04
N TYR A 382 -26.18 -10.34 10.03
CA TYR A 382 -26.73 -8.99 10.19
C TYR A 382 -27.52 -8.56 8.95
N GLU A 383 -28.39 -7.60 9.11
CA GLU A 383 -29.11 -6.96 8.02
C GLU A 383 -28.81 -5.47 7.98
N ASN A 384 -28.48 -4.97 6.79
CA ASN A 384 -28.36 -3.56 6.50
C ASN A 384 -29.24 -3.19 5.28
N GLN A 385 -29.08 -1.98 4.72
CA GLN A 385 -29.86 -1.51 3.58
C GLN A 385 -29.75 -2.40 2.31
N GLN A 386 -28.71 -3.23 2.23
CA GLN A 386 -28.47 -4.15 1.10
C GLN A 386 -28.91 -5.60 1.42
N GLY A 387 -29.68 -5.82 2.48
CA GLY A 387 -30.23 -7.12 2.88
C GLY A 387 -29.38 -7.87 3.91
N GLU A 388 -29.80 -9.13 4.15
CA GLU A 388 -29.14 -10.02 5.12
C GLU A 388 -27.77 -10.47 4.64
N LYS A 389 -26.80 -10.51 5.55
CA LYS A 389 -25.41 -10.85 5.34
C LYS A 389 -24.87 -11.75 6.42
N VAL A 390 -23.94 -12.63 6.06
CA VAL A 390 -23.22 -13.49 6.99
C VAL A 390 -21.74 -13.26 6.84
N LEU A 391 -21.08 -12.92 7.95
CA LEU A 391 -19.65 -12.73 8.05
C LEU A 391 -19.07 -13.83 8.96
N PRO A 392 -18.45 -14.90 8.41
CA PRO A 392 -17.80 -15.92 9.22
C PRO A 392 -16.51 -15.38 9.81
N PHE A 393 -16.10 -15.88 10.98
CA PHE A 393 -14.82 -15.49 11.61
C PHE A 393 -14.19 -16.65 12.37
N GLY A 394 -12.88 -16.58 12.60
CA GLY A 394 -12.13 -17.52 13.42
C GLY A 394 -11.62 -16.88 14.72
N LEU A 395 -11.61 -17.64 15.81
CA LEU A 395 -10.98 -17.26 17.07
C LEU A 395 -9.53 -17.73 17.08
N GLY A 396 -8.57 -16.76 17.04
CA GLY A 396 -7.14 -17.05 16.95
C GLY A 396 -6.67 -17.57 15.59
N ARG A 397 -7.48 -17.42 14.55
CA ARG A 397 -7.15 -17.72 13.17
C ARG A 397 -7.99 -16.92 12.20
N ASN A 398 -7.53 -16.75 10.98
CA ASN A 398 -8.35 -16.20 9.90
C ASN A 398 -9.29 -17.26 9.31
N VAL A 399 -10.54 -16.88 9.05
CA VAL A 399 -11.44 -17.57 8.13
C VAL A 399 -11.45 -16.79 6.83
N PHE A 400 -11.21 -17.48 5.71
CA PHE A 400 -11.19 -16.88 4.39
C PHE A 400 -12.56 -17.05 3.73
N ALA A 401 -13.16 -15.94 3.28
CA ALA A 401 -14.48 -15.92 2.66
C ALA A 401 -14.58 -14.73 1.70
N LYS A 402 -15.61 -14.74 0.85
CA LYS A 402 -16.01 -13.52 0.14
C LYS A 402 -16.67 -12.57 1.14
N PHE A 403 -16.23 -11.30 1.16
CA PHE A 403 -16.90 -10.28 1.96
C PHE A 403 -18.37 -10.16 1.50
N PRO A 404 -19.35 -10.19 2.41
CA PRO A 404 -20.76 -10.39 2.04
C PRO A 404 -21.44 -9.15 1.46
N GLN A 405 -20.73 -8.35 0.69
CA GLN A 405 -21.21 -7.14 0.03
C GLN A 405 -20.75 -7.11 -1.41
N GLU A 406 -21.67 -6.76 -2.31
CA GLU A 406 -21.38 -6.59 -3.72
C GLU A 406 -21.10 -5.13 -4.06
N GLY A 407 -20.50 -4.91 -5.23
CA GLY A 407 -20.42 -3.58 -5.77
C GLY A 407 -19.04 -3.02 -5.89
N TYR A 408 -18.02 -3.86 -5.90
CA TYR A 408 -16.64 -3.43 -6.11
C TYR A 408 -16.32 -3.33 -7.59
N SER A 409 -15.49 -2.38 -7.95
CA SER A 409 -15.12 -2.11 -9.35
C SER A 409 -13.59 -2.05 -9.50
N ASP A 410 -13.10 -2.48 -10.67
CA ASP A 410 -11.72 -2.27 -11.10
C ASP A 410 -11.48 -0.86 -11.67
N THR A 411 -12.54 -0.05 -11.76
CA THR A 411 -12.47 1.34 -12.23
C THR A 411 -12.48 2.29 -11.04
N VAL A 412 -11.53 3.18 -11.00
CA VAL A 412 -11.42 4.23 -9.98
C VAL A 412 -12.64 5.11 -9.97
N GLY A 413 -13.10 5.50 -8.77
CA GLY A 413 -14.30 6.32 -8.62
C GLY A 413 -15.61 5.52 -8.68
N THR A 414 -15.50 4.20 -8.64
CA THR A 414 -16.48 3.19 -8.30
C THR A 414 -17.87 3.32 -8.93
N VAL A 415 -18.03 2.68 -10.06
CA VAL A 415 -19.36 2.16 -10.42
C VAL A 415 -19.41 0.74 -9.82
N PRO A 416 -20.32 0.44 -8.88
CA PRO A 416 -20.49 -0.91 -8.38
C PRO A 416 -20.72 -1.90 -9.51
N VAL A 417 -20.04 -3.04 -9.45
CA VAL A 417 -20.23 -4.15 -10.40
C VAL A 417 -21.03 -5.24 -9.68
N PRO A 418 -22.29 -5.48 -10.10
CA PRO A 418 -23.10 -6.54 -9.51
C PRO A 418 -22.42 -7.90 -9.56
N GLY A 419 -22.52 -8.67 -8.48
CA GLY A 419 -21.92 -10.00 -8.36
C GLY A 419 -20.43 -9.99 -8.01
N HIS A 420 -19.77 -8.84 -7.95
CA HIS A 420 -18.36 -8.73 -7.59
C HIS A 420 -18.18 -8.54 -6.08
N ARG A 421 -17.47 -9.46 -5.44
CA ARG A 421 -17.18 -9.45 -4.00
C ARG A 421 -15.69 -9.65 -3.75
N TYR A 422 -15.13 -8.91 -2.79
CA TYR A 422 -13.74 -9.07 -2.38
C TYR A 422 -13.51 -10.34 -1.57
N ASP A 423 -12.31 -10.89 -1.72
CA ASP A 423 -11.79 -11.88 -0.79
C ASP A 423 -11.42 -11.21 0.53
N ALA A 424 -11.76 -11.87 1.63
CA ALA A 424 -11.51 -11.36 2.97
C ALA A 424 -10.97 -12.44 3.90
N ALA A 425 -10.12 -12.02 4.83
CA ALA A 425 -9.65 -12.80 5.96
C ALA A 425 -10.26 -12.23 7.25
N ILE A 426 -10.98 -13.02 7.99
CA ILE A 426 -11.76 -12.58 9.13
C ILE A 426 -11.34 -13.33 10.38
N SER A 427 -10.93 -12.59 11.41
CA SER A 427 -10.62 -13.12 12.73
C SER A 427 -11.37 -12.37 13.83
N ALA A 428 -11.55 -13.00 14.98
CA ALA A 428 -12.17 -12.41 16.14
C ALA A 428 -11.45 -12.79 17.43
N ASP A 429 -11.64 -11.98 18.47
CA ASP A 429 -11.21 -12.26 19.83
C ASP A 429 -12.17 -11.62 20.85
N TRP A 430 -11.99 -12.00 22.10
CA TRP A 430 -12.66 -11.40 23.24
C TRP A 430 -11.61 -10.61 24.05
N PRO A 431 -11.38 -9.30 23.76
CA PRO A 431 -10.43 -8.49 24.53
C PRO A 431 -10.87 -8.26 25.97
N SER A 432 -12.15 -8.48 26.28
CA SER A 432 -12.69 -8.48 27.64
C SER A 432 -13.89 -9.45 27.72
N GLU A 433 -14.37 -9.70 28.94
CA GLU A 433 -15.54 -10.56 29.18
C GLU A 433 -16.80 -10.08 28.41
N ASN A 434 -16.93 -8.75 28.22
CA ASN A 434 -18.12 -8.16 27.63
C ASN A 434 -17.90 -7.52 26.26
N THR A 435 -16.76 -7.79 25.59
CA THR A 435 -16.46 -7.17 24.29
C THR A 435 -15.96 -8.22 23.32
N LEU A 436 -16.64 -8.38 22.21
CA LEU A 436 -16.20 -9.13 21.04
C LEU A 436 -15.61 -8.15 20.02
N ARG A 437 -14.42 -8.47 19.50
CA ARG A 437 -13.79 -7.73 18.40
C ARG A 437 -13.66 -8.64 17.19
N LEU A 438 -14.06 -8.14 16.02
CA LEU A 438 -13.77 -8.75 14.73
C LEU A 438 -12.83 -7.86 13.95
N ARG A 439 -11.88 -8.47 13.26
CA ARG A 439 -11.05 -7.82 12.24
C ARG A 439 -11.31 -8.49 10.91
N VAL A 440 -11.72 -7.69 9.94
CA VAL A 440 -11.84 -8.09 8.54
C VAL A 440 -10.71 -7.44 7.77
N GLN A 441 -9.93 -8.23 7.06
CA GLN A 441 -8.88 -7.77 6.16
C GLN A 441 -9.29 -8.14 4.73
N ILE A 442 -9.39 -7.15 3.86
CA ILE A 442 -9.62 -7.41 2.43
C ILE A 442 -8.29 -7.83 1.82
N VAL A 443 -8.27 -8.99 1.19
CA VAL A 443 -7.08 -9.66 0.63
C VAL A 443 -7.24 -9.82 -0.89
N ASP A 444 -7.48 -8.71 -1.56
CA ASP A 444 -7.78 -8.65 -2.99
C ASP A 444 -7.01 -7.47 -3.64
N LYS A 445 -7.37 -7.04 -4.84
CA LYS A 445 -6.79 -5.91 -5.58
C LYS A 445 -6.83 -4.59 -4.82
N TYR A 446 -7.83 -4.39 -3.99
CA TYR A 446 -7.93 -3.28 -3.05
C TYR A 446 -7.70 -3.84 -1.65
N PHE A 447 -6.90 -3.14 -0.88
CA PHE A 447 -6.71 -3.45 0.52
C PHE A 447 -7.54 -2.53 1.39
N GLY A 448 -8.00 -3.07 2.50
CA GLY A 448 -8.74 -2.33 3.50
C GLY A 448 -9.05 -3.20 4.69
N ASN A 449 -9.31 -2.56 5.80
CA ASN A 449 -9.62 -3.20 7.05
C ASN A 449 -10.96 -2.69 7.58
N LEU A 450 -11.73 -3.59 8.18
CA LEU A 450 -12.91 -3.26 8.96
C LEU A 450 -12.73 -3.81 10.36
N SER A 451 -12.84 -2.94 11.35
CA SER A 451 -12.91 -3.30 12.77
C SER A 451 -14.36 -3.24 13.22
N ILE A 452 -14.84 -4.31 13.82
CA ILE A 452 -16.18 -4.37 14.43
C ILE A 452 -15.99 -4.68 15.92
N LEU A 453 -16.44 -3.76 16.77
CA LEU A 453 -16.48 -3.96 18.21
C LEU A 453 -17.95 -4.11 18.66
N ILE A 454 -18.24 -5.16 19.39
CA ILE A 454 -19.57 -5.40 19.97
C ILE A 454 -19.40 -5.50 21.48
N GLY A 455 -19.83 -4.45 22.17
CA GLY A 455 -19.84 -4.38 23.63
C GLY A 455 -21.21 -4.75 24.19
N PHE A 456 -21.25 -5.59 25.22
CA PHE A 456 -22.46 -6.06 25.89
C PHE A 456 -22.51 -5.50 27.32
N SER A 457 -23.57 -4.77 27.68
CA SER A 457 -23.80 -4.42 29.09
C SER A 457 -24.37 -5.62 29.88
N ASP A 458 -25.17 -6.42 29.23
CA ASP A 458 -25.75 -7.67 29.69
C ASP A 458 -26.13 -8.55 28.47
N GLU A 459 -26.79 -9.67 28.67
CA GLU A 459 -27.21 -10.56 27.59
C GLU A 459 -28.34 -10.01 26.71
N TYR A 460 -28.89 -8.82 27.00
CA TYR A 460 -30.00 -8.20 26.27
C TYR A 460 -29.62 -6.89 25.59
N THR A 461 -28.52 -6.26 25.99
CA THR A 461 -28.17 -4.94 25.54
C THR A 461 -26.74 -4.90 24.98
N ALA A 462 -26.60 -4.41 23.75
CA ALA A 462 -25.32 -4.34 23.07
C ALA A 462 -25.14 -2.99 22.37
N THR A 463 -23.87 -2.63 22.15
CA THR A 463 -23.45 -1.54 21.28
C THR A 463 -22.50 -2.09 20.24
N VAL A 464 -22.77 -1.80 18.97
CA VAL A 464 -21.90 -2.16 17.84
C VAL A 464 -21.22 -0.89 17.34
N ARG A 465 -19.89 -0.90 17.27
CA ARG A 465 -19.08 0.11 16.58
C ARG A 465 -18.40 -0.52 15.40
N MET A 466 -18.57 0.08 14.23
CA MET A 466 -17.83 -0.29 13.02
C MET A 466 -16.94 0.86 12.60
N GLU A 467 -15.71 0.53 12.20
CA GLU A 467 -14.73 1.49 11.75
C GLU A 467 -13.96 0.90 10.56
N LYS A 468 -14.19 1.50 9.41
CA LYS A 468 -13.49 1.08 8.19
C LYS A 468 -12.20 1.87 8.00
N THR A 469 -11.20 1.22 7.47
CA THR A 469 -9.98 1.83 6.95
C THR A 469 -9.77 1.32 5.54
N ALA A 470 -10.32 2.05 4.59
CA ALA A 470 -10.26 1.77 3.16
C ALA A 470 -10.49 3.07 2.40
N GLU A 471 -10.05 3.17 1.14
CA GLU A 471 -10.26 4.39 0.34
C GLU A 471 -11.76 4.65 0.11
N HIS A 472 -12.31 4.22 -1.02
CA HIS A 472 -13.68 4.55 -1.49
C HIS A 472 -14.59 3.33 -1.49
N PHE A 473 -14.44 2.43 -0.54
CA PHE A 473 -15.31 1.28 -0.35
C PHE A 473 -15.51 1.00 1.14
N LEU A 474 -16.49 0.16 1.49
CA LEU A 474 -16.93 -0.10 2.86
C LEU A 474 -17.44 1.16 3.59
N ASP A 475 -17.90 2.19 2.87
CA ASP A 475 -18.28 3.49 3.45
C ASP A 475 -19.46 3.37 4.41
N GLU A 476 -20.37 2.42 4.21
CA GLU A 476 -21.49 2.10 5.07
C GLU A 476 -21.10 1.44 6.40
N TYR A 477 -19.86 0.94 6.53
CA TYR A 477 -19.36 0.29 7.75
C TYR A 477 -18.62 1.28 8.65
N LYS A 478 -19.25 2.41 8.95
CA LYS A 478 -18.68 3.44 9.81
C LYS A 478 -19.74 4.06 10.70
N GLY A 479 -19.66 3.79 11.99
CA GLY A 479 -20.60 4.37 12.96
C GLY A 479 -20.76 3.54 14.21
N VAL A 480 -21.79 3.90 14.99
CA VAL A 480 -22.18 3.22 16.23
C VAL A 480 -23.69 2.97 16.19
N ALA A 481 -24.09 1.79 16.63
CA ALA A 481 -25.50 1.38 16.81
C ALA A 481 -25.71 0.83 18.22
N MET A 482 -26.79 1.24 18.87
CA MET A 482 -27.30 0.59 20.07
C MET A 482 -28.31 -0.48 19.68
N ALA A 483 -28.30 -1.63 20.37
CA ALA A 483 -29.17 -2.75 20.06
C ALA A 483 -29.68 -3.44 21.32
N SER A 484 -30.89 -3.98 21.22
CA SER A 484 -31.52 -4.74 22.30
C SER A 484 -32.00 -6.11 21.79
N ALA A 485 -31.78 -7.15 22.57
CA ALA A 485 -32.23 -8.48 22.25
C ALA A 485 -33.75 -8.62 22.42
N ARG A 486 -34.36 -9.37 21.50
CA ARG A 486 -35.75 -9.82 21.56
C ARG A 486 -35.81 -11.26 21.93
#